data_b2d4ecc894ce77a7eb0f9561518e4178
#
_entry.id   b2d4ecc894ce77a7eb0f9561518e4178
#
_cell.length_a   1.000
_cell.length_b   1.000
_cell.length_c   1.000
_cell.angle_alpha   90.00
_cell.angle_beta   90.00
_cell.angle_gamma   90.00
#
_symmetry.space_group_name_H-M   'P 1'
#
loop_
_entity.id
_entity.type
_entity.pdbx_description
1 polymer ?
#
loop_
_entity_poly.entity_id
_entity_poly.type
_entity_poly.pdbx_seq_one_letter_code
_entity_poly.pdbx_strand_id
1 'polypeptide(L)'
;MRMKRIGMLTSGGDCQALNATMRGVVKGLCNTYDDIEIYGFLEGYKGLIRNNYKLLKAEDFSGILTKGGTILGSSRQPFKLMDQPTEDGIDKVKAMKETYKKLKLDCLVVLGGNGSQKTANLLSGEGLNVIGLPKTIDNDLWGTDLTFGFQSAVDIATSAIDCIHTTAASHNRVFLVEIMGHKVGHITLHAGIAGGADIILLPEIPYDINCVCKALEKRSKEGKGFSIIAVAEGAISKEDAALPKKKRKEKIANRKYPSVAYEIADQIKDVCGCEVRIAVPGHTQRGGSPDAFDRVLSSRFGAYAAQLIRDEKYGRLVVLKDNEVTDIALSESAGKLKYVSPDDSIVQNARMLGISFGDE
;
A
#
# COMPACT_ATOMS: atom_id res chain seq x y z
N MET A 1 -31.86 -12.30 -18.88
CA MET A 1 -31.00 -12.89 -17.79
C MET A 1 -31.47 -12.35 -16.44
N ARG A 2 -31.21 -13.07 -15.33
CA ARG A 2 -31.51 -12.53 -13.99
C ARG A 2 -30.60 -11.34 -13.70
N MET A 3 -31.19 -10.23 -13.17
CA MET A 3 -30.47 -9.08 -12.67
C MET A 3 -29.35 -9.49 -11.71
N LYS A 4 -28.12 -9.02 -11.93
CA LYS A 4 -26.96 -9.28 -11.04
C LYS A 4 -26.81 -8.10 -10.04
N ARG A 5 -26.65 -8.42 -8.76
CA ARG A 5 -26.49 -7.46 -7.65
C ARG A 5 -25.10 -7.55 -7.04
N ILE A 6 -24.32 -6.53 -7.25
CA ILE A 6 -22.91 -6.51 -6.85
C ILE A 6 -22.70 -5.46 -5.76
N GLY A 7 -22.27 -5.94 -4.59
CA GLY A 7 -21.75 -5.06 -3.53
C GLY A 7 -20.31 -4.67 -3.83
N MET A 8 -19.94 -3.42 -3.56
CA MET A 8 -18.57 -2.93 -3.73
C MET A 8 -18.18 -2.05 -2.56
N LEU A 9 -16.96 -2.23 -2.04
CA LEU A 9 -16.42 -1.38 -0.98
C LEU A 9 -14.91 -1.15 -1.13
N THR A 10 -14.47 0.01 -0.65
CA THR A 10 -13.07 0.40 -0.53
C THR A 10 -12.70 0.51 0.94
N SER A 11 -11.66 -0.20 1.40
CA SER A 11 -11.35 -0.32 2.82
C SER A 11 -9.86 -0.11 3.12
N GLY A 12 -9.59 0.51 4.27
CA GLY A 12 -8.25 0.84 4.74
C GLY A 12 -7.75 2.20 4.25
N GLY A 13 -6.43 2.42 4.20
CA GLY A 13 -5.84 3.62 3.59
C GLY A 13 -6.21 3.70 2.12
N ASP A 14 -6.43 4.90 1.62
CA ASP A 14 -6.70 5.14 0.20
C ASP A 14 -5.44 5.08 -0.66
N CYS A 15 -5.62 5.10 -1.96
CA CYS A 15 -4.59 5.31 -2.96
C CYS A 15 -5.21 5.97 -4.20
N GLN A 16 -4.36 6.41 -5.11
CA GLN A 16 -4.77 7.13 -6.31
C GLN A 16 -5.66 6.30 -7.25
N ALA A 17 -5.49 4.98 -7.28
CA ALA A 17 -6.03 4.10 -8.31
C ALA A 17 -7.35 3.38 -7.95
N LEU A 18 -7.96 3.67 -6.79
CA LEU A 18 -9.21 3.03 -6.33
C LEU A 18 -10.37 3.24 -7.30
N ASN A 19 -10.59 4.48 -7.71
CA ASN A 19 -11.67 4.82 -8.65
C ASN A 19 -11.46 4.16 -10.01
N ALA A 20 -10.22 4.11 -10.51
CA ALA A 20 -9.87 3.44 -11.76
C ALA A 20 -10.21 1.95 -11.71
N THR A 21 -9.92 1.28 -10.58
CA THR A 21 -10.22 -0.14 -10.38
C THR A 21 -11.72 -0.39 -10.31
N MET A 22 -12.47 0.40 -9.54
CA MET A 22 -13.94 0.29 -9.47
C MET A 22 -14.57 0.47 -10.85
N ARG A 23 -14.10 1.46 -11.61
CA ARG A 23 -14.53 1.68 -12.99
C ARG A 23 -14.25 0.45 -13.87
N GLY A 24 -13.09 -0.17 -13.73
CA GLY A 24 -12.74 -1.39 -14.46
C GLY A 24 -13.71 -2.53 -14.19
N VAL A 25 -14.06 -2.77 -12.92
CA VAL A 25 -15.05 -3.78 -12.52
C VAL A 25 -16.40 -3.50 -13.18
N VAL A 26 -16.93 -2.27 -13.03
CA VAL A 26 -18.27 -1.94 -13.51
C VAL A 26 -18.32 -1.97 -15.04
N LYS A 27 -17.32 -1.45 -15.74
CA LYS A 27 -17.25 -1.54 -17.21
C LYS A 27 -17.23 -3.00 -17.70
N GLY A 28 -16.46 -3.86 -17.04
CA GLY A 28 -16.44 -5.30 -17.36
C GLY A 28 -17.80 -5.96 -17.15
N LEU A 29 -18.46 -5.65 -16.03
CA LEU A 29 -19.79 -6.19 -15.72
C LEU A 29 -20.87 -5.69 -16.70
N CYS A 30 -20.90 -4.40 -17.04
CA CYS A 30 -21.86 -3.86 -18.01
C CYS A 30 -21.70 -4.42 -19.41
N ASN A 31 -20.50 -4.86 -19.79
CA ASN A 31 -20.27 -5.56 -21.06
C ASN A 31 -20.66 -7.05 -21.02
N THR A 32 -20.92 -7.59 -19.83
CA THR A 32 -21.23 -9.00 -19.62
C THR A 32 -22.71 -9.26 -19.34
N TYR A 33 -23.36 -8.31 -18.66
CA TYR A 33 -24.75 -8.44 -18.20
C TYR A 33 -25.56 -7.24 -18.66
N ASP A 34 -26.78 -7.53 -19.16
CA ASP A 34 -27.74 -6.49 -19.60
C ASP A 34 -28.35 -5.73 -18.42
N ASP A 35 -28.49 -6.39 -17.26
CA ASP A 35 -29.17 -5.87 -16.08
C ASP A 35 -28.34 -6.08 -14.82
N ILE A 36 -27.83 -4.97 -14.22
CA ILE A 36 -26.92 -4.96 -13.09
C ILE A 36 -27.24 -3.83 -12.13
N GLU A 37 -27.20 -4.14 -10.83
CA GLU A 37 -27.27 -3.17 -9.73
C GLU A 37 -25.96 -3.16 -8.97
N ILE A 38 -25.36 -1.98 -8.76
CA ILE A 38 -24.12 -1.79 -8.01
C ILE A 38 -24.43 -1.11 -6.68
N TYR A 39 -24.20 -1.82 -5.59
CA TYR A 39 -24.35 -1.31 -4.22
C TYR A 39 -22.97 -0.86 -3.69
N GLY A 40 -22.69 0.43 -3.79
CA GLY A 40 -21.44 1.02 -3.27
C GLY A 40 -21.56 1.29 -1.77
N PHE A 41 -20.91 0.48 -0.92
CA PHE A 41 -20.92 0.68 0.53
C PHE A 41 -20.01 1.84 0.93
N LEU A 42 -20.57 2.81 1.65
CA LEU A 42 -19.86 4.01 2.07
C LEU A 42 -18.93 3.70 3.25
N GLU A 43 -17.72 4.28 3.24
CA GLU A 43 -16.72 4.08 4.29
C GLU A 43 -16.34 2.60 4.49
N GLY A 44 -16.33 1.81 3.43
CA GLY A 44 -15.84 0.44 3.45
C GLY A 44 -16.70 -0.53 4.27
N TYR A 45 -16.06 -1.38 5.07
CA TYR A 45 -16.78 -2.34 5.91
C TYR A 45 -17.74 -1.69 6.91
N LYS A 46 -17.49 -0.44 7.33
CA LYS A 46 -18.42 0.29 8.18
C LYS A 46 -19.78 0.45 7.51
N GLY A 47 -19.79 0.77 6.21
CA GLY A 47 -21.02 0.85 5.42
C GLY A 47 -21.73 -0.50 5.30
N LEU A 48 -21.00 -1.58 5.08
CA LEU A 48 -21.57 -2.93 5.02
C LEU A 48 -22.18 -3.36 6.36
N ILE A 49 -21.51 -3.06 7.49
CA ILE A 49 -22.02 -3.32 8.86
C ILE A 49 -23.30 -2.53 9.14
N ARG A 50 -23.34 -1.25 8.72
CA ARG A 50 -24.44 -0.33 9.01
C ARG A 50 -25.54 -0.31 7.95
N ASN A 51 -25.44 -1.15 6.91
CA ASN A 51 -26.34 -1.13 5.73
C ASN A 51 -26.42 0.27 5.09
N ASN A 52 -25.25 0.97 5.05
CA ASN A 52 -25.12 2.31 4.48
C ASN A 52 -24.44 2.24 3.11
N TYR A 53 -25.21 2.45 2.05
CA TYR A 53 -24.77 2.32 0.67
C TYR A 53 -25.42 3.34 -0.24
N LYS A 54 -24.83 3.50 -1.43
CA LYS A 54 -25.46 4.16 -2.59
C LYS A 54 -25.74 3.11 -3.66
N LEU A 55 -26.92 3.17 -4.26
CA LEU A 55 -27.18 2.45 -5.51
C LEU A 55 -26.57 3.28 -6.64
N LEU A 56 -25.59 2.71 -7.32
CA LEU A 56 -24.80 3.37 -8.35
C LEU A 56 -25.15 2.81 -9.73
N LYS A 57 -25.16 3.72 -10.72
CA LYS A 57 -25.36 3.39 -12.13
C LYS A 57 -24.03 3.38 -12.88
N ALA A 58 -24.00 2.81 -14.08
CA ALA A 58 -22.82 2.79 -14.94
C ALA A 58 -22.25 4.20 -15.20
N GLU A 59 -23.12 5.22 -15.28
CA GLU A 59 -22.75 6.62 -15.51
C GLU A 59 -21.93 7.20 -14.36
N ASP A 60 -22.17 6.77 -13.10
CA ASP A 60 -21.44 7.24 -11.91
C ASP A 60 -19.96 6.85 -11.96
N PHE A 61 -19.60 5.87 -12.77
CA PHE A 61 -18.23 5.43 -13.01
C PHE A 61 -17.59 6.07 -14.25
N SER A 62 -18.30 6.97 -14.93
CA SER A 62 -17.75 7.77 -16.01
C SER A 62 -16.88 8.91 -15.46
N GLY A 63 -15.77 9.21 -16.14
CA GLY A 63 -14.87 10.31 -15.76
C GLY A 63 -14.02 10.09 -14.50
N ILE A 64 -14.11 8.93 -13.82
CA ILE A 64 -13.36 8.68 -12.58
C ILE A 64 -12.01 7.96 -12.78
N LEU A 65 -11.64 7.62 -14.01
CA LEU A 65 -10.37 6.92 -14.30
C LEU A 65 -9.15 7.67 -13.78
N THR A 66 -9.16 8.99 -13.89
CA THR A 66 -8.06 9.88 -13.49
C THR A 66 -8.28 10.53 -12.13
N LYS A 67 -9.42 10.25 -11.49
CA LYS A 67 -9.77 10.84 -10.19
C LYS A 67 -9.17 10.01 -9.06
N GLY A 68 -8.25 10.60 -8.30
CA GLY A 68 -7.66 9.94 -7.12
C GLY A 68 -8.64 9.77 -5.96
N GLY A 69 -8.19 9.04 -4.94
CA GLY A 69 -9.02 8.68 -3.80
C GLY A 69 -10.16 7.71 -4.17
N THR A 70 -11.26 7.77 -3.44
CA THR A 70 -12.42 6.89 -3.64
C THR A 70 -13.74 7.63 -3.56
N ILE A 71 -14.65 7.40 -4.53
CA ILE A 71 -16.01 7.95 -4.53
C ILE A 71 -16.91 7.33 -3.44
N LEU A 72 -16.50 6.20 -2.86
CA LEU A 72 -17.23 5.52 -1.78
C LEU A 72 -16.76 5.92 -0.38
N GLY A 73 -15.63 6.65 -0.28
CA GLY A 73 -14.97 6.85 0.99
C GLY A 73 -14.35 5.56 1.55
N SER A 74 -13.53 5.68 2.57
CA SER A 74 -12.85 4.54 3.19
C SER A 74 -12.75 4.73 4.70
N SER A 75 -12.73 3.63 5.43
CA SER A 75 -12.42 3.64 6.86
C SER A 75 -11.55 2.45 7.25
N ARG A 76 -10.87 2.56 8.39
CA ARG A 76 -10.09 1.46 8.96
C ARG A 76 -10.96 0.67 9.93
N GLN A 77 -11.20 -0.60 9.60
CA GLN A 77 -11.80 -1.59 10.48
C GLN A 77 -10.75 -2.69 10.74
N PRO A 78 -10.00 -2.63 11.87
CA PRO A 78 -8.93 -3.60 12.14
C PRO A 78 -9.47 -5.02 12.23
N PHE A 79 -8.89 -5.95 11.47
CA PHE A 79 -9.32 -7.35 11.44
C PHE A 79 -9.37 -7.98 12.84
N LYS A 80 -8.37 -7.68 13.70
CA LYS A 80 -8.31 -8.19 15.09
C LYS A 80 -9.47 -7.76 15.99
N LEU A 81 -10.28 -6.78 15.55
CA LEU A 81 -11.46 -6.30 16.26
C LEU A 81 -12.76 -6.70 15.53
N MET A 82 -12.67 -7.58 14.53
CA MET A 82 -13.82 -7.93 13.70
C MET A 82 -14.81 -8.86 14.41
N ASP A 83 -14.32 -9.66 15.34
CA ASP A 83 -15.07 -10.53 16.26
C ASP A 83 -15.66 -9.78 17.47
N GLN A 84 -15.23 -8.54 17.70
CA GLN A 84 -15.76 -7.72 18.79
C GLN A 84 -16.97 -6.91 18.28
N PRO A 85 -18.03 -6.74 19.08
CA PRO A 85 -19.15 -5.90 18.69
C PRO A 85 -18.72 -4.43 18.55
N THR A 86 -19.53 -3.64 17.88
CA THR A 86 -19.38 -2.17 17.86
C THR A 86 -19.69 -1.60 19.24
N GLU A 87 -19.38 -0.32 19.47
CA GLU A 87 -19.66 0.37 20.74
C GLU A 87 -21.15 0.32 21.12
N ASP A 88 -22.05 0.28 20.13
CA ASP A 88 -23.50 0.15 20.29
C ASP A 88 -23.97 -1.32 20.21
N GLY A 89 -23.07 -2.29 20.38
CA GLY A 89 -23.39 -3.71 20.58
C GLY A 89 -23.69 -4.52 19.32
N ILE A 90 -23.44 -3.98 18.11
CA ILE A 90 -23.69 -4.71 16.86
C ILE A 90 -22.59 -5.75 16.62
N ASP A 91 -22.98 -7.02 16.45
CA ASP A 91 -22.10 -8.06 15.91
C ASP A 91 -21.78 -7.75 14.43
N LYS A 92 -20.51 -7.43 14.17
CA LYS A 92 -20.07 -6.93 12.85
C LYS A 92 -20.22 -7.99 11.77
N VAL A 93 -19.81 -9.22 12.02
CA VAL A 93 -19.86 -10.31 11.03
C VAL A 93 -21.31 -10.66 10.71
N LYS A 94 -22.14 -10.79 11.75
CA LYS A 94 -23.57 -11.05 11.58
C LYS A 94 -24.26 -9.95 10.79
N ALA A 95 -24.00 -8.68 11.13
CA ALA A 95 -24.58 -7.51 10.45
C ALA A 95 -24.20 -7.45 8.96
N MET A 96 -22.93 -7.75 8.63
CA MET A 96 -22.48 -7.82 7.23
C MET A 96 -23.19 -8.93 6.45
N LYS A 97 -23.38 -10.10 7.06
CA LYS A 97 -24.14 -11.22 6.47
C LYS A 97 -25.61 -10.88 6.26
N GLU A 98 -26.23 -10.21 7.24
CA GLU A 98 -27.63 -9.76 7.15
C GLU A 98 -27.80 -8.73 6.04
N THR A 99 -26.90 -7.74 5.92
CA THR A 99 -26.92 -6.75 4.85
C THR A 99 -26.77 -7.43 3.48
N TYR A 100 -25.81 -8.35 3.33
CA TYR A 100 -25.61 -9.11 2.09
C TYR A 100 -26.87 -9.86 1.68
N LYS A 101 -27.51 -10.57 2.60
CA LYS A 101 -28.74 -11.33 2.36
C LYS A 101 -29.93 -10.43 2.07
N LYS A 102 -30.12 -9.34 2.85
CA LYS A 102 -31.21 -8.36 2.67
C LYS A 102 -31.19 -7.74 1.29
N LEU A 103 -30.02 -7.36 0.80
CA LEU A 103 -29.84 -6.77 -0.53
C LEU A 103 -29.81 -7.82 -1.65
N LYS A 104 -29.83 -9.11 -1.30
CA LYS A 104 -29.74 -10.24 -2.23
C LYS A 104 -28.53 -10.10 -3.16
N LEU A 105 -27.37 -9.75 -2.59
CA LEU A 105 -26.14 -9.60 -3.36
C LEU A 105 -25.71 -10.95 -3.94
N ASP A 106 -25.27 -10.95 -5.19
CA ASP A 106 -24.68 -12.11 -5.84
C ASP A 106 -23.17 -12.22 -5.54
N CYS A 107 -22.50 -11.07 -5.33
CA CYS A 107 -21.08 -10.98 -4.99
C CYS A 107 -20.77 -9.69 -4.23
N LEU A 108 -19.74 -9.75 -3.39
CA LEU A 108 -19.11 -8.58 -2.75
C LEU A 108 -17.68 -8.42 -3.29
N VAL A 109 -17.39 -7.27 -3.90
CA VAL A 109 -16.06 -6.89 -4.39
C VAL A 109 -15.38 -6.01 -3.33
N VAL A 110 -14.23 -6.44 -2.84
CA VAL A 110 -13.48 -5.77 -1.77
C VAL A 110 -12.17 -5.22 -2.30
N LEU A 111 -12.07 -3.89 -2.39
CA LEU A 111 -10.83 -3.20 -2.72
C LEU A 111 -10.09 -2.82 -1.42
N GLY A 112 -9.02 -3.53 -1.08
CA GLY A 112 -8.36 -3.31 0.20
C GLY A 112 -6.99 -3.94 0.34
N GLY A 113 -6.24 -3.49 1.35
CA GLY A 113 -4.94 -4.03 1.73
C GLY A 113 -5.05 -5.30 2.58
N ASN A 114 -3.93 -5.76 3.16
CA ASN A 114 -3.83 -7.03 3.91
C ASN A 114 -4.93 -7.22 4.96
N GLY A 115 -5.19 -6.21 5.80
CA GLY A 115 -6.25 -6.29 6.81
C GLY A 115 -7.64 -6.47 6.22
N SER A 116 -7.93 -5.78 5.11
CA SER A 116 -9.22 -5.88 4.41
C SER A 116 -9.39 -7.22 3.72
N GLN A 117 -8.31 -7.80 3.16
CA GLN A 117 -8.34 -9.13 2.54
C GLN A 117 -8.54 -10.25 3.59
N LYS A 118 -8.05 -10.06 4.83
CA LYS A 118 -8.38 -10.98 5.95
C LYS A 118 -9.88 -10.99 6.24
N THR A 119 -10.52 -9.82 6.28
CA THR A 119 -11.97 -9.73 6.47
C THR A 119 -12.72 -10.30 5.27
N ALA A 120 -12.25 -10.06 4.04
CA ALA A 120 -12.81 -10.67 2.83
C ALA A 120 -12.76 -12.20 2.90
N ASN A 121 -11.63 -12.77 3.33
CA ASN A 121 -11.46 -14.21 3.54
C ASN A 121 -12.39 -14.76 4.63
N LEU A 122 -12.53 -14.04 5.75
CA LEU A 122 -13.48 -14.39 6.81
C LEU A 122 -14.91 -14.47 6.25
N LEU A 123 -15.37 -13.43 5.53
CA LEU A 123 -16.71 -13.41 4.95
C LEU A 123 -16.92 -14.50 3.91
N SER A 124 -15.89 -14.83 3.13
CA SER A 124 -15.92 -15.97 2.20
C SER A 124 -16.08 -17.29 2.95
N GLY A 125 -15.37 -17.48 4.06
CA GLY A 125 -15.54 -18.64 4.96
C GLY A 125 -16.93 -18.72 5.60
N GLU A 126 -17.59 -17.58 5.79
CA GLU A 126 -18.98 -17.47 6.28
C GLU A 126 -20.04 -17.70 5.17
N GLY A 127 -19.61 -18.10 3.98
CA GLY A 127 -20.48 -18.48 2.86
C GLY A 127 -20.91 -17.31 1.96
N LEU A 128 -20.26 -16.16 2.01
CA LEU A 128 -20.50 -15.07 1.08
C LEU A 128 -19.63 -15.23 -0.17
N ASN A 129 -20.17 -14.88 -1.33
CA ASN A 129 -19.40 -14.78 -2.56
C ASN A 129 -18.58 -13.50 -2.53
N VAL A 130 -17.27 -13.61 -2.38
CA VAL A 130 -16.36 -12.46 -2.25
C VAL A 130 -15.25 -12.53 -3.29
N ILE A 131 -14.90 -11.38 -3.87
CA ILE A 131 -13.70 -11.19 -4.70
C ILE A 131 -12.89 -10.06 -4.10
N GLY A 132 -11.62 -10.33 -3.85
CA GLY A 132 -10.63 -9.35 -3.39
C GLY A 132 -9.88 -8.69 -4.54
N LEU A 133 -9.57 -7.40 -4.39
CA LEU A 133 -8.70 -6.63 -5.27
C LEU A 133 -7.56 -6.01 -4.46
N PRO A 134 -6.28 -6.16 -4.88
CA PRO A 134 -5.10 -5.90 -4.07
C PRO A 134 -4.78 -4.40 -4.04
N LYS A 135 -5.40 -3.65 -3.14
CA LYS A 135 -5.24 -2.21 -2.96
C LYS A 135 -4.28 -1.91 -1.81
N THR A 136 -3.10 -1.43 -2.13
CA THR A 136 -2.18 -0.81 -1.18
C THR A 136 -1.08 -0.06 -1.94
N ILE A 137 -0.60 1.05 -1.40
CA ILE A 137 0.61 1.70 -1.92
C ILE A 137 1.88 0.94 -1.50
N ASP A 138 1.82 0.16 -0.43
CA ASP A 138 2.98 -0.46 0.21
C ASP A 138 3.51 -1.68 -0.57
N ASN A 139 2.74 -2.21 -1.54
CA ASN A 139 3.04 -3.44 -2.30
C ASN A 139 3.34 -4.66 -1.40
N ASP A 140 2.68 -4.73 -0.24
CA ASP A 140 2.94 -5.69 0.84
C ASP A 140 2.03 -6.92 0.82
N LEU A 141 1.16 -7.08 -0.19
CA LEU A 141 0.25 -8.22 -0.30
C LEU A 141 0.95 -9.44 -0.87
N TRP A 142 0.91 -10.54 -0.12
CA TRP A 142 1.45 -11.82 -0.58
C TRP A 142 0.66 -12.37 -1.77
N GLY A 143 1.39 -12.93 -2.74
CA GLY A 143 0.82 -13.64 -3.89
C GLY A 143 0.60 -12.78 -5.12
N THR A 144 0.91 -11.49 -5.07
CA THR A 144 0.90 -10.60 -6.24
C THR A 144 2.23 -9.88 -6.41
N ASP A 145 2.68 -9.72 -7.65
CA ASP A 145 3.89 -8.96 -7.96
C ASP A 145 3.67 -7.47 -7.70
N LEU A 146 2.51 -6.95 -8.08
CA LEU A 146 2.16 -5.54 -7.89
C LEU A 146 0.75 -5.36 -7.34
N THR A 147 0.61 -4.32 -6.54
CA THR A 147 -0.68 -3.81 -6.04
C THR A 147 -0.99 -2.47 -6.70
N PHE A 148 -2.24 -2.19 -7.00
CA PHE A 148 -2.60 -0.89 -7.57
C PHE A 148 -2.52 0.22 -6.52
N GLY A 149 -1.99 1.36 -6.93
CA GLY A 149 -1.62 2.51 -6.10
C GLY A 149 -0.13 2.54 -5.74
N PHE A 150 0.60 1.45 -5.95
CA PHE A 150 2.03 1.38 -5.65
C PHE A 150 2.86 2.26 -6.58
N GLN A 151 2.69 2.13 -7.91
CA GLN A 151 3.50 2.88 -8.87
C GLN A 151 3.25 4.39 -8.74
N SER A 152 2.01 4.81 -8.60
CA SER A 152 1.69 6.22 -8.36
C SER A 152 2.33 6.78 -7.07
N ALA A 153 2.43 5.96 -6.02
CA ALA A 153 3.11 6.37 -4.78
C ALA A 153 4.64 6.45 -4.97
N VAL A 154 5.22 5.53 -5.74
CA VAL A 154 6.65 5.58 -6.12
C VAL A 154 6.95 6.85 -6.91
N ASP A 155 6.11 7.22 -7.89
CA ASP A 155 6.29 8.43 -8.70
C ASP A 155 6.28 9.70 -7.84
N ILE A 156 5.34 9.80 -6.88
CA ILE A 156 5.28 10.94 -5.97
C ILE A 156 6.49 10.98 -5.04
N ALA A 157 6.91 9.84 -4.50
CA ALA A 157 8.09 9.75 -3.65
C ALA A 157 9.37 10.11 -4.43
N THR A 158 9.49 9.64 -5.68
CA THR A 158 10.59 9.99 -6.59
C THR A 158 10.60 11.48 -6.88
N SER A 159 9.45 12.08 -7.23
CA SER A 159 9.34 13.53 -7.46
C SER A 159 9.76 14.35 -6.24
N ALA A 160 9.47 13.86 -5.01
CA ALA A 160 9.94 14.52 -3.79
C ALA A 160 11.47 14.46 -3.66
N ILE A 161 12.09 13.31 -3.99
CA ILE A 161 13.55 13.16 -4.02
C ILE A 161 14.17 14.08 -5.08
N ASP A 162 13.61 14.15 -6.29
CA ASP A 162 14.07 15.01 -7.39
C ASP A 162 14.08 16.51 -6.97
N CYS A 163 13.01 16.94 -6.30
CA CYS A 163 12.95 18.31 -5.76
C CYS A 163 14.06 18.57 -4.74
N ILE A 164 14.39 17.57 -3.91
CA ILE A 164 15.45 17.68 -2.91
C ILE A 164 16.84 17.66 -3.55
N HIS A 165 17.04 16.94 -4.63
CA HIS A 165 18.33 16.85 -5.34
C HIS A 165 18.91 18.23 -5.68
N THR A 166 18.10 19.10 -6.26
CA THR A 166 18.55 20.41 -6.72
C THR A 166 18.99 21.32 -5.56
N THR A 167 18.26 21.29 -4.45
CA THR A 167 18.62 22.08 -3.26
C THR A 167 19.78 21.45 -2.48
N ALA A 168 19.88 20.13 -2.43
CA ALA A 168 20.99 19.41 -1.83
C ALA A 168 22.32 19.77 -2.53
N ALA A 169 22.33 19.74 -3.87
CA ALA A 169 23.48 20.11 -4.69
C ALA A 169 23.87 21.59 -4.50
N SER A 170 22.88 22.50 -4.46
CA SER A 170 23.15 23.94 -4.31
C SER A 170 23.80 24.31 -2.98
N HIS A 171 23.57 23.53 -1.94
CA HIS A 171 24.02 23.83 -0.57
C HIS A 171 25.06 22.86 -0.02
N ASN A 172 25.48 21.86 -0.80
CA ASN A 172 26.42 20.82 -0.36
C ASN A 172 25.97 20.18 0.98
N ARG A 173 24.72 19.70 1.03
CA ARG A 173 24.10 19.18 2.27
C ARG A 173 23.70 17.74 2.16
N VAL A 174 23.61 17.09 3.31
CA VAL A 174 22.95 15.77 3.45
C VAL A 174 21.46 15.97 3.67
N PHE A 175 20.65 15.30 2.86
CA PHE A 175 19.20 15.25 3.04
C PHE A 175 18.73 13.84 3.30
N LEU A 176 17.75 13.74 4.20
CA LEU A 176 17.06 12.51 4.52
C LEU A 176 15.59 12.67 4.11
N VAL A 177 15.10 11.77 3.25
CA VAL A 177 13.71 11.78 2.76
C VAL A 177 13.01 10.56 3.32
N GLU A 178 12.02 10.79 4.22
CA GLU A 178 11.22 9.70 4.79
C GLU A 178 10.08 9.31 3.88
N ILE A 179 9.98 8.03 3.55
CA ILE A 179 9.05 7.47 2.58
C ILE A 179 8.11 6.48 3.28
N MET A 180 6.83 6.52 2.95
CA MET A 180 5.82 5.59 3.44
C MET A 180 6.11 4.15 3.00
N GLY A 181 5.45 3.17 3.59
CA GLY A 181 5.59 1.74 3.31
C GLY A 181 5.26 0.87 4.51
N HIS A 182 4.90 1.49 5.64
CA HIS A 182 4.53 0.84 6.90
C HIS A 182 5.59 -0.16 7.40
N LYS A 183 5.49 -1.45 7.03
CA LYS A 183 6.38 -2.52 7.51
C LYS A 183 7.34 -3.04 6.44
N VAL A 184 7.23 -2.53 5.23
CA VAL A 184 8.00 -3.01 4.08
C VAL A 184 8.65 -1.83 3.36
N GLY A 185 9.75 -2.09 2.69
CA GLY A 185 10.58 -1.08 2.05
C GLY A 185 10.35 -0.89 0.55
N HIS A 186 9.31 -1.49 -0.05
CA HIS A 186 9.16 -1.48 -1.52
C HIS A 186 9.10 -0.08 -2.12
N ILE A 187 8.31 0.86 -1.57
CA ILE A 187 8.22 2.24 -2.10
C ILE A 187 9.60 2.91 -2.00
N THR A 188 10.22 2.81 -0.82
CA THR A 188 11.52 3.45 -0.54
C THR A 188 12.61 2.92 -1.44
N LEU A 189 12.65 1.60 -1.68
CA LEU A 189 13.61 0.96 -2.57
C LEU A 189 13.47 1.49 -4.01
N HIS A 190 12.26 1.45 -4.56
CA HIS A 190 12.01 1.89 -5.94
C HIS A 190 12.21 3.40 -6.10
N ALA A 191 11.65 4.21 -5.20
CA ALA A 191 11.80 5.66 -5.27
C ALA A 191 13.24 6.11 -4.98
N GLY A 192 13.96 5.43 -4.07
CA GLY A 192 15.36 5.71 -3.79
C GLY A 192 16.26 5.44 -4.98
N ILE A 193 16.06 4.31 -5.67
CA ILE A 193 16.81 3.99 -6.90
C ILE A 193 16.46 4.99 -8.00
N ALA A 194 15.16 5.23 -8.26
CA ALA A 194 14.70 6.10 -9.33
C ALA A 194 15.10 7.56 -9.10
N GLY A 195 15.08 8.04 -7.87
CA GLY A 195 15.48 9.41 -7.49
C GLY A 195 16.99 9.55 -7.21
N GLY A 196 17.80 8.51 -7.42
CA GLY A 196 19.26 8.57 -7.27
C GLY A 196 19.73 8.78 -5.84
N ALA A 197 19.06 8.17 -4.85
CA ALA A 197 19.52 8.19 -3.48
C ALA A 197 20.86 7.45 -3.33
N ASP A 198 21.74 7.97 -2.50
CA ASP A 198 23.06 7.40 -2.22
C ASP A 198 23.01 6.30 -1.15
N ILE A 199 22.03 6.43 -0.26
CA ILE A 199 21.77 5.48 0.83
C ILE A 199 20.27 5.21 0.88
N ILE A 200 19.89 3.93 1.01
CA ILE A 200 18.50 3.50 1.14
C ILE A 200 18.37 2.65 2.40
N LEU A 201 17.55 3.10 3.37
CA LEU A 201 17.34 2.40 4.64
C LEU A 201 15.96 1.74 4.67
N LEU A 202 15.93 0.41 4.80
CA LEU A 202 14.74 -0.41 4.73
C LEU A 202 14.46 -1.13 6.05
N PRO A 203 13.21 -1.45 6.38
CA PRO A 203 12.89 -2.24 7.57
C PRO A 203 13.41 -3.69 7.50
N GLU A 204 13.60 -4.23 6.29
CA GLU A 204 14.06 -5.60 6.04
C GLU A 204 15.59 -5.73 6.10
N ILE A 205 16.32 -4.62 5.97
CA ILE A 205 17.77 -4.55 6.05
C ILE A 205 18.14 -3.61 7.20
N PRO A 206 18.29 -4.11 8.44
CA PRO A 206 18.58 -3.28 9.59
C PRO A 206 19.91 -2.54 9.44
N TYR A 207 19.88 -1.21 9.62
CA TYR A 207 21.06 -0.37 9.46
C TYR A 207 21.94 -0.34 10.71
N ASP A 208 23.24 -0.09 10.49
CA ASP A 208 24.21 0.34 11.48
C ASP A 208 24.58 1.80 11.19
N ILE A 209 24.39 2.68 12.16
CA ILE A 209 24.64 4.10 11.96
C ILE A 209 26.10 4.39 11.60
N ASN A 210 27.03 3.58 12.10
CA ASN A 210 28.45 3.70 11.74
C ASN A 210 28.68 3.39 10.25
N CYS A 211 27.96 2.42 9.68
CA CYS A 211 28.02 2.12 8.25
C CYS A 211 27.43 3.26 7.41
N VAL A 212 26.30 3.84 7.85
CA VAL A 212 25.72 5.04 7.22
C VAL A 212 26.73 6.19 7.21
N CYS A 213 27.35 6.48 8.36
CA CYS A 213 28.36 7.54 8.49
C CYS A 213 29.59 7.28 7.60
N LYS A 214 30.09 6.04 7.56
CA LYS A 214 31.20 5.65 6.65
C LYS A 214 30.85 5.89 5.18
N ALA A 215 29.62 5.57 4.76
CA ALA A 215 29.16 5.83 3.39
C ALA A 215 29.16 7.33 3.08
N LEU A 216 28.67 8.18 4.00
CA LEU A 216 28.69 9.64 3.86
C LEU A 216 30.13 10.18 3.79
N GLU A 217 31.02 9.72 4.68
CA GLU A 217 32.44 10.13 4.68
C GLU A 217 33.16 9.71 3.39
N LYS A 218 32.94 8.50 2.90
CA LYS A 218 33.49 8.02 1.65
C LYS A 218 33.12 8.95 0.50
N ARG A 219 31.84 9.29 0.36
CA ARG A 219 31.37 10.21 -0.67
C ARG A 219 31.99 11.61 -0.57
N SER A 220 32.09 12.13 0.66
CA SER A 220 32.76 13.42 0.90
C SER A 220 34.23 13.39 0.46
N LYS A 221 34.97 12.31 0.79
CA LYS A 221 36.38 12.11 0.38
C LYS A 221 36.53 12.00 -1.15
N GLU A 222 35.51 11.47 -1.84
CA GLU A 222 35.45 11.39 -3.31
C GLU A 222 35.04 12.72 -3.97
N GLY A 223 34.90 13.80 -3.18
CA GLY A 223 34.52 15.13 -3.69
C GLY A 223 33.04 15.32 -3.97
N LYS A 224 32.17 14.42 -3.52
CA LYS A 224 30.72 14.55 -3.63
C LYS A 224 30.23 15.53 -2.57
N GLY A 225 29.75 16.70 -2.98
CA GLY A 225 29.35 17.78 -2.09
C GLY A 225 28.06 17.53 -1.31
N PHE A 226 27.17 16.67 -1.79
CA PHE A 226 25.88 16.36 -1.14
C PHE A 226 25.59 14.87 -1.12
N SER A 227 24.64 14.46 -0.29
CA SER A 227 24.13 13.10 -0.26
C SER A 227 22.64 13.07 0.04
N ILE A 228 21.94 12.11 -0.54
CA ILE A 228 20.52 11.83 -0.31
C ILE A 228 20.35 10.45 0.30
N ILE A 229 19.64 10.42 1.42
CA ILE A 229 19.28 9.21 2.16
C ILE A 229 17.78 8.99 2.03
N ALA A 230 17.33 7.96 1.32
CA ALA A 230 15.94 7.54 1.30
C ALA A 230 15.67 6.59 2.48
N VAL A 231 14.71 6.91 3.33
CA VAL A 231 14.44 6.15 4.56
C VAL A 231 12.99 5.68 4.58
N ALA A 232 12.77 4.38 4.69
CA ALA A 232 11.43 3.87 4.94
C ALA A 232 10.96 4.25 6.36
N GLU A 233 9.69 4.65 6.50
CA GLU A 233 9.10 4.98 7.82
C GLU A 233 9.21 3.83 8.83
N GLY A 234 9.39 2.61 8.36
CA GLY A 234 9.59 1.40 9.16
C GLY A 234 11.05 0.99 9.36
N ALA A 235 12.03 1.76 8.90
CA ALA A 235 13.46 1.44 9.05
C ALA A 235 13.84 1.25 10.52
N ILE A 236 14.72 0.28 10.80
CA ILE A 236 15.18 -0.07 12.15
C ILE A 236 16.70 -0.26 12.18
N SER A 237 17.32 0.10 13.30
CA SER A 237 18.74 -0.18 13.52
C SER A 237 18.98 -1.67 13.80
N LYS A 238 20.24 -2.12 13.66
CA LYS A 238 20.65 -3.50 14.06
C LYS A 238 20.37 -3.76 15.54
N GLU A 239 20.61 -2.76 16.42
CA GLU A 239 20.31 -2.91 17.83
C GLU A 239 18.82 -3.13 18.08
N ASP A 240 17.96 -2.36 17.41
CA ASP A 240 16.51 -2.49 17.56
C ASP A 240 15.98 -3.79 16.95
N ALA A 241 16.56 -4.24 15.85
CA ALA A 241 16.22 -5.52 15.23
C ALA A 241 16.54 -6.71 16.15
N ALA A 242 17.61 -6.62 16.95
CA ALA A 242 18.00 -7.63 17.93
C ALA A 242 17.06 -7.70 19.16
N LEU A 243 16.23 -6.67 19.39
CA LEU A 243 15.31 -6.67 20.51
C LEU A 243 14.14 -7.66 20.31
N PRO A 244 13.66 -8.31 21.39
CA PRO A 244 12.43 -9.07 21.37
C PRO A 244 11.28 -8.22 20.80
N LYS A 245 10.41 -8.83 19.99
CA LYS A 245 9.32 -8.16 19.25
C LYS A 245 8.46 -7.25 20.15
N LYS A 246 8.21 -7.63 21.41
CA LYS A 246 7.41 -6.82 22.36
C LYS A 246 8.17 -5.55 22.74
N LYS A 247 9.44 -5.67 23.16
CA LYS A 247 10.30 -4.53 23.54
C LYS A 247 10.51 -3.56 22.37
N ARG A 248 10.73 -4.10 21.17
CA ARG A 248 10.86 -3.28 19.96
C ARG A 248 9.59 -2.47 19.69
N LYS A 249 8.40 -3.07 19.81
CA LYS A 249 7.14 -2.34 19.65
C LYS A 249 6.96 -1.26 20.70
N GLU A 250 7.32 -1.55 21.96
CA GLU A 250 7.27 -0.57 23.06
C GLU A 250 8.23 0.61 22.79
N LYS A 251 9.45 0.32 22.34
CA LYS A 251 10.44 1.35 21.97
C LYS A 251 9.90 2.26 20.86
N ILE A 252 9.36 1.68 19.78
CA ILE A 252 8.77 2.43 18.67
C ILE A 252 7.59 3.28 19.13
N ALA A 253 6.70 2.73 19.97
CA ALA A 253 5.54 3.45 20.50
C ALA A 253 5.92 4.63 21.42
N ASN A 254 7.05 4.52 22.13
CA ASN A 254 7.59 5.53 23.04
C ASN A 254 8.70 6.39 22.39
N ARG A 255 8.83 6.37 21.07
CA ARG A 255 9.84 7.16 20.36
C ARG A 255 9.66 8.64 20.70
N LYS A 256 10.78 9.32 21.06
CA LYS A 256 10.79 10.75 21.40
C LYS A 256 10.68 11.65 20.17
N TYR A 257 11.00 11.11 19.00
CA TYR A 257 11.01 11.82 17.73
C TYR A 257 9.67 11.71 17.00
N PRO A 258 9.31 12.73 16.19
CA PRO A 258 8.08 12.68 15.38
C PRO A 258 8.05 11.52 14.40
N SER A 259 9.22 11.11 13.87
CA SER A 259 9.37 9.98 12.97
C SER A 259 10.79 9.41 13.01
N VAL A 260 11.04 8.31 12.30
CA VAL A 260 12.37 7.64 12.25
C VAL A 260 13.44 8.53 11.62
N ALA A 261 13.08 9.38 10.67
CA ALA A 261 14.01 10.29 10.01
C ALA A 261 14.70 11.23 10.98
N TYR A 262 13.96 11.77 11.97
CA TYR A 262 14.54 12.66 12.99
C TYR A 262 15.49 11.91 13.92
N GLU A 263 15.16 10.68 14.28
CA GLU A 263 16.02 9.83 15.09
C GLU A 263 17.35 9.51 14.38
N ILE A 264 17.28 9.14 13.10
CA ILE A 264 18.46 8.85 12.27
C ILE A 264 19.31 10.12 12.07
N ALA A 265 18.69 11.26 11.83
CA ALA A 265 19.40 12.52 11.65
C ALA A 265 20.21 12.92 12.89
N ASP A 266 19.65 12.74 14.10
CA ASP A 266 20.38 12.96 15.36
C ASP A 266 21.52 11.95 15.53
N GLN A 267 21.30 10.66 15.24
CA GLN A 267 22.36 9.65 15.28
C GLN A 267 23.52 9.98 14.33
N ILE A 268 23.23 10.42 13.09
CA ILE A 268 24.26 10.88 12.13
C ILE A 268 25.05 12.05 12.70
N LYS A 269 24.36 13.04 13.26
CA LYS A 269 25.01 14.20 13.87
C LYS A 269 25.92 13.82 15.01
N ASP A 270 25.47 12.92 15.90
CA ASP A 270 26.23 12.47 17.07
C ASP A 270 27.49 11.67 16.68
N VAL A 271 27.41 10.85 15.62
CA VAL A 271 28.50 9.93 15.22
C VAL A 271 29.52 10.62 14.30
N CYS A 272 29.09 11.34 13.29
CA CYS A 272 29.98 11.94 12.28
C CYS A 272 29.91 13.46 12.17
N GLY A 273 29.14 14.13 13.03
CA GLY A 273 29.03 15.59 13.07
C GLY A 273 28.31 16.21 11.86
N CYS A 274 27.77 15.39 10.94
CA CYS A 274 27.09 15.90 9.74
C CYS A 274 25.72 16.50 10.08
N GLU A 275 25.46 17.71 9.62
CA GLU A 275 24.10 18.26 9.65
C GLU A 275 23.22 17.67 8.56
N VAL A 276 22.10 17.10 8.96
CA VAL A 276 21.11 16.49 8.05
C VAL A 276 19.86 17.36 7.99
N ARG A 277 19.36 17.58 6.79
CA ARG A 277 18.03 18.17 6.54
C ARG A 277 17.03 17.07 6.27
N ILE A 278 15.80 17.24 6.76
CA ILE A 278 14.77 16.19 6.69
C ILE A 278 13.62 16.68 5.83
N ALA A 279 13.16 15.80 4.94
CA ALA A 279 11.91 15.98 4.20
C ALA A 279 11.00 14.77 4.47
N VAL A 280 9.75 15.05 4.83
CA VAL A 280 8.73 14.01 5.08
C VAL A 280 7.53 14.28 4.19
N PRO A 281 7.48 13.74 2.95
CA PRO A 281 6.32 13.90 2.06
C PRO A 281 5.01 13.40 2.67
N GLY A 282 5.07 12.36 3.50
CA GLY A 282 3.91 11.85 4.25
C GLY A 282 2.75 11.46 3.33
N HIS A 283 1.54 11.89 3.69
CA HIS A 283 0.30 11.52 2.99
C HIS A 283 0.18 12.08 1.55
N THR A 284 1.04 12.97 1.09
CA THR A 284 1.07 13.37 -0.33
C THR A 284 1.30 12.17 -1.24
N GLN A 285 2.01 11.14 -0.76
CA GLN A 285 2.24 9.88 -1.45
C GLN A 285 0.97 9.05 -1.71
N ARG A 286 -0.17 9.40 -1.10
CA ARG A 286 -1.49 8.78 -1.34
C ARG A 286 -2.39 9.63 -2.23
N GLY A 287 -2.02 10.86 -2.48
CA GLY A 287 -2.84 11.88 -3.16
C GLY A 287 -2.61 11.94 -4.68
N GLY A 288 -3.38 12.81 -5.32
CA GLY A 288 -3.26 13.05 -6.75
C GLY A 288 -3.96 12.03 -7.65
N SER A 289 -3.74 12.16 -8.95
CA SER A 289 -4.25 11.23 -9.96
C SER A 289 -3.37 9.98 -10.02
N PRO A 290 -3.94 8.81 -10.34
CA PRO A 290 -3.12 7.65 -10.65
C PRO A 290 -2.28 7.89 -11.90
N ASP A 291 -1.06 7.37 -11.92
CA ASP A 291 -0.19 7.38 -13.09
C ASP A 291 -0.74 6.47 -14.21
N ALA A 292 -0.08 6.49 -15.38
CA ALA A 292 -0.52 5.71 -16.52
C ALA A 292 -0.47 4.20 -16.25
N PHE A 293 0.57 3.74 -15.54
CA PHE A 293 0.75 2.33 -15.21
C PHE A 293 -0.38 1.82 -14.30
N ASP A 294 -0.66 2.54 -13.21
CA ASP A 294 -1.74 2.17 -12.27
C ASP A 294 -3.12 2.22 -12.93
N ARG A 295 -3.37 3.15 -13.86
CA ARG A 295 -4.64 3.18 -14.63
C ARG A 295 -4.83 1.92 -15.47
N VAL A 296 -3.78 1.46 -16.14
CA VAL A 296 -3.80 0.23 -16.95
C VAL A 296 -3.97 -1.00 -16.05
N LEU A 297 -3.14 -1.12 -15.00
CA LEU A 297 -3.19 -2.24 -14.04
C LEU A 297 -4.57 -2.33 -13.37
N SER A 298 -5.09 -1.21 -12.89
CA SER A 298 -6.43 -1.10 -12.28
C SER A 298 -7.54 -1.54 -13.23
N SER A 299 -7.47 -1.13 -14.49
CA SER A 299 -8.45 -1.51 -15.51
C SER A 299 -8.39 -3.02 -15.78
N ARG A 300 -7.19 -3.61 -15.88
CA ARG A 300 -6.98 -5.06 -16.03
C ARG A 300 -7.52 -5.83 -14.83
N PHE A 301 -7.19 -5.42 -13.61
CA PHE A 301 -7.69 -6.05 -12.38
C PHE A 301 -9.22 -5.99 -12.27
N GLY A 302 -9.80 -4.83 -12.58
CA GLY A 302 -11.25 -4.66 -12.58
C GLY A 302 -11.95 -5.54 -13.61
N ALA A 303 -11.42 -5.60 -14.83
CA ALA A 303 -11.96 -6.46 -15.89
C ALA A 303 -11.87 -7.95 -15.52
N TYR A 304 -10.75 -8.38 -14.92
CA TYR A 304 -10.59 -9.77 -14.46
C TYR A 304 -11.54 -10.11 -13.30
N ALA A 305 -11.77 -9.19 -12.36
CA ALA A 305 -12.78 -9.37 -11.32
C ALA A 305 -14.19 -9.57 -11.91
N ALA A 306 -14.55 -8.80 -12.95
CA ALA A 306 -15.81 -9.00 -13.66
C ALA A 306 -15.89 -10.38 -14.34
N GLN A 307 -14.77 -10.87 -14.88
CA GLN A 307 -14.70 -12.22 -15.44
C GLN A 307 -14.90 -13.30 -14.36
N LEU A 308 -14.27 -13.16 -13.18
CA LEU A 308 -14.48 -14.09 -12.07
C LEU A 308 -15.96 -14.13 -11.61
N ILE A 309 -16.63 -12.95 -11.60
CA ILE A 309 -18.05 -12.85 -11.27
C ILE A 309 -18.90 -13.58 -12.33
N ARG A 310 -18.58 -13.40 -13.63
CA ARG A 310 -19.26 -14.09 -14.74
C ARG A 310 -19.12 -15.60 -14.64
N ASP A 311 -17.92 -16.05 -14.30
CA ASP A 311 -17.56 -17.46 -14.21
C ASP A 311 -17.95 -18.08 -12.84
N GLU A 312 -18.59 -17.31 -11.97
CA GLU A 312 -19.01 -17.67 -10.61
C GLU A 312 -17.88 -18.23 -9.74
N LYS A 313 -16.65 -17.73 -9.98
CA LYS A 313 -15.44 -18.09 -9.22
C LYS A 313 -15.23 -17.11 -8.06
N TYR A 314 -15.71 -17.47 -6.89
CA TYR A 314 -15.65 -16.64 -5.68
C TYR A 314 -14.58 -17.14 -4.70
N GLY A 315 -14.37 -16.37 -3.62
CA GLY A 315 -13.31 -16.63 -2.65
C GLY A 315 -11.90 -16.38 -3.20
N ARG A 316 -11.80 -15.53 -4.23
CA ARG A 316 -10.57 -15.27 -4.97
C ARG A 316 -10.03 -13.85 -4.74
N LEU A 317 -8.72 -13.72 -4.73
CA LEU A 317 -7.98 -12.47 -4.83
C LEU A 317 -7.40 -12.35 -6.24
N VAL A 318 -7.74 -11.28 -6.94
CA VAL A 318 -7.09 -10.96 -8.24
C VAL A 318 -5.65 -10.57 -7.97
N VAL A 319 -4.72 -11.08 -8.74
CA VAL A 319 -3.27 -10.84 -8.58
C VAL A 319 -2.60 -10.64 -9.94
N LEU A 320 -1.42 -10.03 -9.92
CA LEU A 320 -0.49 -9.98 -11.03
C LEU A 320 0.63 -11.00 -10.76
N LYS A 321 0.90 -11.89 -11.70
CA LYS A 321 2.05 -12.80 -11.70
C LYS A 321 2.68 -12.85 -13.08
N ASP A 322 3.98 -12.64 -13.16
CA ASP A 322 4.73 -12.69 -14.41
C ASP A 322 4.09 -11.82 -15.50
N ASN A 323 3.64 -10.61 -15.13
CA ASN A 323 2.91 -9.65 -15.98
C ASN A 323 1.52 -10.11 -16.46
N GLU A 324 1.01 -11.25 -16.00
CA GLU A 324 -0.33 -11.73 -16.30
C GLU A 324 -1.27 -11.53 -15.11
N VAL A 325 -2.51 -11.08 -15.40
CA VAL A 325 -3.56 -10.97 -14.38
C VAL A 325 -4.21 -12.34 -14.22
N THR A 326 -4.15 -12.83 -13.00
CA THR A 326 -4.71 -14.12 -12.59
C THR A 326 -5.36 -14.01 -11.22
N ASP A 327 -5.63 -15.11 -10.55
CA ASP A 327 -6.21 -15.14 -9.23
C ASP A 327 -5.64 -16.26 -8.36
N ILE A 328 -5.67 -16.03 -7.05
CA ILE A 328 -5.36 -17.02 -6.02
C ILE A 328 -6.51 -17.08 -5.01
N ALA A 329 -6.56 -18.14 -4.19
CA ALA A 329 -7.53 -18.15 -3.10
C ALA A 329 -7.26 -17.03 -2.10
N LEU A 330 -8.30 -16.36 -1.58
CA LEU A 330 -8.16 -15.35 -0.52
C LEU A 330 -7.39 -15.89 0.68
N SER A 331 -7.57 -17.15 1.03
CA SER A 331 -6.88 -17.84 2.14
C SER A 331 -5.36 -17.96 1.93
N GLU A 332 -4.89 -17.98 0.69
CA GLU A 332 -3.46 -18.07 0.38
C GLU A 332 -2.73 -16.75 0.71
N SER A 333 -3.38 -15.60 0.50
CA SER A 333 -2.81 -14.28 0.74
C SER A 333 -3.11 -13.74 2.14
N ALA A 334 -4.31 -14.02 2.67
CA ALA A 334 -4.79 -13.42 3.90
C ALA A 334 -3.85 -13.62 5.09
N GLY A 335 -3.30 -12.51 5.59
CA GLY A 335 -2.42 -12.52 6.77
C GLY A 335 -0.94 -12.68 6.48
N LYS A 336 -0.55 -12.93 5.26
CA LYS A 336 0.85 -12.95 4.85
C LYS A 336 1.27 -11.59 4.31
N LEU A 337 2.55 -11.24 4.51
CA LEU A 337 3.14 -10.03 3.96
C LEU A 337 4.23 -10.40 2.96
N LYS A 338 4.35 -9.59 1.92
CA LYS A 338 5.45 -9.62 0.96
C LYS A 338 6.49 -8.60 1.42
N TYR A 339 7.64 -9.07 1.80
CA TYR A 339 8.80 -8.27 2.22
C TYR A 339 9.79 -8.11 1.07
N VAL A 340 10.60 -7.05 1.12
CA VAL A 340 11.81 -6.95 0.31
C VAL A 340 12.82 -7.97 0.86
N SER A 341 13.35 -8.85 -0.01
CA SER A 341 14.47 -9.71 0.40
C SER A 341 15.80 -9.01 0.16
N PRO A 342 16.76 -9.10 1.09
CA PRO A 342 18.14 -8.65 0.82
C PRO A 342 18.74 -9.30 -0.44
N ASP A 343 18.27 -10.49 -0.80
CA ASP A 343 18.74 -11.26 -1.97
C ASP A 343 17.96 -10.93 -3.25
N ASP A 344 16.93 -10.07 -3.20
CA ASP A 344 16.21 -9.65 -4.38
C ASP A 344 17.15 -8.99 -5.40
N SER A 345 16.99 -9.31 -6.68
CA SER A 345 17.84 -8.79 -7.75
C SER A 345 17.88 -7.26 -7.79
N ILE A 346 16.79 -6.59 -7.46
CA ILE A 346 16.74 -5.13 -7.39
C ILE A 346 17.62 -4.55 -6.27
N VAL A 347 17.73 -5.23 -5.12
CA VAL A 347 18.62 -4.85 -4.01
C VAL A 347 20.09 -5.07 -4.44
N GLN A 348 20.38 -6.23 -5.03
CA GLN A 348 21.73 -6.54 -5.52
C GLN A 348 22.18 -5.56 -6.62
N ASN A 349 21.28 -5.22 -7.54
CA ASN A 349 21.56 -4.21 -8.58
C ASN A 349 21.81 -2.82 -7.96
N ALA A 350 21.04 -2.42 -6.95
CA ALA A 350 21.27 -1.16 -6.23
C ALA A 350 22.65 -1.11 -5.56
N ARG A 351 23.09 -2.23 -4.93
CA ARG A 351 24.46 -2.35 -4.38
C ARG A 351 25.54 -2.24 -5.47
N MET A 352 25.34 -2.88 -6.61
CA MET A 352 26.26 -2.77 -7.75
C MET A 352 26.35 -1.33 -8.30
N LEU A 353 25.31 -0.53 -8.18
CA LEU A 353 25.32 0.90 -8.51
C LEU A 353 26.01 1.77 -7.43
N GLY A 354 26.46 1.17 -6.33
CA GLY A 354 27.14 1.86 -5.23
C GLY A 354 26.18 2.44 -4.19
N ILE A 355 24.91 2.09 -4.22
CA ILE A 355 23.94 2.50 -3.20
C ILE A 355 24.17 1.69 -1.92
N SER A 356 24.38 2.38 -0.79
CA SER A 356 24.51 1.75 0.53
C SER A 356 23.15 1.48 1.15
N PHE A 357 23.02 0.34 1.83
CA PHE A 357 21.86 0.04 2.68
C PHE A 357 22.15 0.25 4.18
N GLY A 358 23.31 0.80 4.50
CA GLY A 358 23.72 1.08 5.88
C GLY A 358 24.02 -0.17 6.70
N ASP A 359 24.26 -1.29 6.07
CA ASP A 359 24.49 -2.59 6.75
C ASP A 359 25.92 -3.10 6.64
N GLU A 360 26.75 -2.47 5.78
CA GLU A 360 28.16 -2.84 5.50
C GLU A 360 29.10 -1.63 5.67
#